data_bf9b41e4ad999b7ee0f749d0d3d10d2d
#
_entry.id   bf9b41e4ad999b7ee0f749d0d3d10d2d
#
_cell.length_a   1.000
_cell.length_b   1.000
_cell.length_c   1.000
_cell.angle_alpha   90.00
_cell.angle_beta   90.00
_cell.angle_gamma   90.00
#
_symmetry.space_group_name_H-M   'P 1'
#
loop_
_entity.id
_entity.type
_entity.pdbx_description
1 polymer ?
#
loop_
_entity_poly.entity_id
_entity_poly.type
_entity_poly.pdbx_seq_one_letter_code
_entity_poly.pdbx_strand_id
1 'polypeptide(L)'
;MAAIPVVVVIPPVPPPVPEIDQIKEILNWIGFTDAGQRDRICNDAFTNYADILAMNEKDVTELSASFSRRTATNGKIDFGIRRTKKLMHLLHFVQDAARTSYTASTFGYTQATLLSALSVAGERADVIKQIRDKSDVKAKEASPGALVSENKWTDWEPKFINYLFTMIDMNIVPL
;
A
#
# COMPACT_ATOMS: atom_id res chain seq x y z
N MET A 1 1.02 19.46 -62.03
CA MET A 1 0.54 19.94 -60.72
C MET A 1 1.34 19.25 -59.68
N ALA A 2 2.21 19.98 -58.96
CA ALA A 2 3.04 19.41 -57.88
C ALA A 2 2.24 19.47 -56.59
N ALA A 3 2.11 18.33 -55.87
CA ALA A 3 1.43 18.26 -54.60
C ALA A 3 2.32 18.93 -53.53
N ILE A 4 1.77 19.90 -52.80
CA ILE A 4 2.43 20.57 -51.68
C ILE A 4 2.41 19.60 -50.49
N PRO A 5 3.57 19.26 -49.91
CA PRO A 5 3.59 18.37 -48.70
C PRO A 5 2.92 19.08 -47.51
N VAL A 6 1.89 18.43 -46.97
CA VAL A 6 1.27 18.88 -45.70
C VAL A 6 2.23 18.54 -44.54
N VAL A 7 2.84 19.56 -43.98
CA VAL A 7 3.64 19.41 -42.75
C VAL A 7 2.68 19.28 -41.59
N VAL A 8 2.55 18.06 -41.06
CA VAL A 8 1.79 17.82 -39.81
C VAL A 8 2.66 18.31 -38.67
N VAL A 9 2.33 19.46 -38.12
CA VAL A 9 2.95 19.95 -36.87
C VAL A 9 2.36 19.19 -35.70
N ILE A 10 3.11 18.20 -35.16
CA ILE A 10 2.74 17.52 -33.97
C ILE A 10 2.98 18.51 -32.80
N PRO A 11 1.95 18.84 -31.97
CA PRO A 11 2.15 19.72 -30.82
C PRO A 11 3.15 19.09 -29.84
N PRO A 12 4.01 19.89 -29.19
CA PRO A 12 4.96 19.39 -28.22
C PRO A 12 4.23 18.68 -27.08
N VAL A 13 4.70 17.47 -26.73
CA VAL A 13 4.16 16.73 -25.58
C VAL A 13 4.40 17.57 -24.32
N PRO A 14 3.34 17.85 -23.53
CA PRO A 14 3.53 18.62 -22.30
C PRO A 14 4.51 17.90 -21.36
N PRO A 15 5.34 18.64 -20.60
CA PRO A 15 6.27 18.05 -19.67
C PRO A 15 5.52 17.20 -18.62
N PRO A 16 6.11 16.09 -18.14
CA PRO A 16 5.48 15.26 -17.13
C PRO A 16 5.21 16.07 -15.85
N VAL A 17 4.02 15.89 -15.28
CA VAL A 17 3.64 16.53 -14.02
C VAL A 17 4.54 15.98 -12.90
N PRO A 18 5.15 16.84 -12.05
CA PRO A 18 5.98 16.41 -10.93
C PRO A 18 5.23 15.43 -10.01
N GLU A 19 5.91 14.43 -9.46
CA GLU A 19 5.28 13.43 -8.58
C GLU A 19 4.59 14.07 -7.37
N ILE A 20 5.20 15.08 -6.77
CA ILE A 20 4.61 15.79 -5.62
C ILE A 20 3.26 16.41 -5.97
N ASP A 21 3.09 16.96 -7.17
CA ASP A 21 1.84 17.57 -7.59
C ASP A 21 0.76 16.50 -7.84
N GLN A 22 1.16 15.34 -8.40
CA GLN A 22 0.28 14.18 -8.54
C GLN A 22 -0.19 13.69 -7.17
N ILE A 23 0.71 13.58 -6.20
CA ILE A 23 0.39 13.16 -4.83
C ILE A 23 -0.56 14.17 -4.17
N LYS A 24 -0.32 15.47 -4.31
CA LYS A 24 -1.22 16.50 -3.79
C LYS A 24 -2.62 16.42 -4.39
N GLU A 25 -2.71 16.09 -5.68
CA GLU A 25 -4.00 15.86 -6.34
C GLU A 25 -4.70 14.62 -5.81
N ILE A 26 -3.99 13.52 -5.63
CA ILE A 26 -4.51 12.29 -5.00
C ILE A 26 -5.01 12.58 -3.58
N LEU A 27 -4.23 13.32 -2.77
CA LEU A 27 -4.64 13.73 -1.43
C LEU A 27 -5.95 14.54 -1.45
N ASN A 28 -6.11 15.44 -2.44
CA ASN A 28 -7.36 16.17 -2.64
C ASN A 28 -8.53 15.22 -2.90
N TRP A 29 -8.36 14.25 -3.77
CA TRP A 29 -9.40 13.27 -4.14
C TRP A 29 -9.79 12.34 -2.99
N ILE A 30 -8.86 11.99 -2.10
CA ILE A 30 -9.15 11.17 -0.92
C ILE A 30 -9.75 11.98 0.25
N GLY A 31 -9.82 13.32 0.11
CA GLY A 31 -10.58 14.18 1.02
C GLY A 31 -9.78 15.24 1.78
N PHE A 32 -8.50 15.46 1.46
CA PHE A 32 -7.72 16.59 1.98
C PHE A 32 -7.87 17.80 1.06
N THR A 33 -9.03 18.46 1.12
CA THR A 33 -9.40 19.54 0.19
C THR A 33 -8.63 20.85 0.43
N ASP A 34 -8.11 21.07 1.63
CA ASP A 34 -7.31 22.23 1.98
C ASP A 34 -5.88 22.11 1.42
N ALA A 35 -5.44 23.09 0.64
CA ALA A 35 -4.11 23.08 0.01
C ALA A 35 -2.98 23.12 1.04
N GLY A 36 -3.12 23.92 2.09
CA GLY A 36 -2.12 24.01 3.15
C GLY A 36 -1.97 22.71 3.94
N GLN A 37 -3.05 21.94 4.10
CA GLN A 37 -2.97 20.60 4.70
C GLN A 37 -2.20 19.63 3.80
N ARG A 38 -2.46 19.63 2.49
CA ARG A 38 -1.74 18.79 1.52
C ARG A 38 -0.25 19.10 1.49
N ASP A 39 0.10 20.39 1.46
CA ASP A 39 1.49 20.84 1.49
C ASP A 39 2.22 20.35 2.74
N ARG A 40 1.58 20.44 3.91
CA ARG A 40 2.16 19.94 5.16
C ARG A 40 2.33 18.43 5.16
N ILE A 41 1.32 17.67 4.70
CA ILE A 41 1.40 16.22 4.61
C ILE A 41 2.58 15.83 3.70
N CYS A 42 2.69 16.46 2.52
CA CYS A 42 3.77 16.18 1.60
C CYS A 42 5.15 16.55 2.19
N ASN A 43 5.28 17.70 2.83
CA ASN A 43 6.56 18.13 3.40
C ASN A 43 7.03 17.27 4.58
N ASP A 44 6.09 16.77 5.38
CA ASP A 44 6.40 16.04 6.61
C ASP A 44 6.44 14.52 6.43
N ALA A 45 5.81 13.98 5.39
CA ALA A 45 5.64 12.53 5.26
C ALA A 45 6.16 11.96 3.93
N PHE A 46 5.81 12.55 2.80
CA PHE A 46 6.18 11.98 1.50
C PHE A 46 6.14 13.02 0.38
N THR A 47 7.24 13.12 -0.36
CA THR A 47 7.40 14.02 -1.50
C THR A 47 7.31 13.33 -2.85
N ASN A 48 7.41 12.00 -2.86
CA ASN A 48 7.41 11.15 -4.03
C ASN A 48 6.78 9.78 -3.72
N TYR A 49 6.55 8.96 -4.74
CA TYR A 49 5.95 7.63 -4.56
C TYR A 49 6.88 6.65 -3.85
N ALA A 50 8.19 6.83 -3.93
CA ALA A 50 9.14 5.97 -3.21
C ALA A 50 9.01 6.15 -1.69
N ASP A 51 8.73 7.37 -1.23
CA ASP A 51 8.48 7.63 0.20
C ASP A 51 7.21 6.88 0.66
N ILE A 52 6.14 6.91 -0.15
CA ILE A 52 4.91 6.16 0.14
C ILE A 52 5.19 4.65 0.13
N LEU A 53 5.97 4.15 -0.83
CA LEU A 53 6.31 2.74 -0.94
C LEU A 53 7.10 2.21 0.26
N ALA A 54 7.94 3.07 0.86
CA ALA A 54 8.73 2.74 2.04
C ALA A 54 7.92 2.64 3.34
N MET A 55 6.69 3.18 3.35
CA MET A 55 5.81 3.14 4.52
C MET A 55 5.15 1.77 4.71
N ASN A 56 4.67 1.53 5.93
CA ASN A 56 3.79 0.43 6.26
C ASN A 56 2.49 0.93 6.92
N GLU A 57 1.52 0.06 7.19
CA GLU A 57 0.22 0.43 7.80
C GLU A 57 0.36 1.14 9.14
N LYS A 58 1.38 0.75 9.94
CA LYS A 58 1.67 1.37 11.23
C LYS A 58 2.13 2.82 11.05
N ASP A 59 3.00 3.06 10.06
CA ASP A 59 3.49 4.42 9.75
C ASP A 59 2.34 5.35 9.35
N VAL A 60 1.38 4.87 8.54
CA VAL A 60 0.17 5.64 8.18
C VAL A 60 -0.67 5.97 9.41
N THR A 61 -0.80 5.01 10.34
CA THR A 61 -1.54 5.21 11.58
C THR A 61 -0.84 6.23 12.50
N GLU A 62 0.48 6.12 12.64
CA GLU A 62 1.30 7.03 13.43
C GLU A 62 1.34 8.43 12.84
N LEU A 63 1.40 8.54 11.50
CA LEU A 63 1.28 9.81 10.79
C LEU A 63 -0.04 10.52 11.12
N SER A 64 -1.15 9.82 10.96
CA SER A 64 -2.49 10.31 11.29
C SER A 64 -2.59 10.79 12.75
N ALA A 65 -2.07 9.99 13.69
CA ALA A 65 -2.05 10.31 15.11
C ALA A 65 -1.13 11.52 15.41
N SER A 66 0.01 11.62 14.73
CA SER A 66 0.96 12.71 14.93
C SER A 66 0.36 14.06 14.52
N PHE A 67 -0.29 14.13 13.36
CA PHE A 67 -0.97 15.35 12.91
C PHE A 67 -2.16 15.74 13.78
N SER A 68 -2.92 14.75 14.29
CA SER A 68 -4.08 14.99 15.16
C SER A 68 -3.67 15.53 16.53
N ARG A 69 -2.48 15.18 17.03
CA ARG A 69 -1.93 15.67 18.31
C ARG A 69 -1.36 17.09 18.25
N ARG A 70 -1.09 17.63 17.06
CA ARG A 70 -0.56 18.98 16.91
C ARG A 70 -1.60 20.02 17.35
N THR A 71 -1.13 21.19 17.77
CA THR A 71 -2.02 22.33 18.02
C THR A 71 -2.49 22.97 16.72
N ALA A 72 -3.57 23.74 16.76
CA ALA A 72 -4.07 24.45 15.57
C ALA A 72 -2.98 25.37 14.96
N THR A 73 -2.17 26.01 15.81
CA THR A 73 -1.04 26.87 15.40
C THR A 73 0.09 26.07 14.76
N ASN A 74 0.31 24.83 15.19
CA ASN A 74 1.38 23.95 14.68
C ASN A 74 0.91 23.01 13.58
N GLY A 75 -0.19 23.31 12.90
CA GLY A 75 -0.62 22.58 11.73
C GLY A 75 -1.35 21.28 12.03
N LYS A 76 -2.24 21.30 13.03
CA LYS A 76 -3.16 20.18 13.29
C LYS A 76 -3.96 19.84 12.04
N ILE A 77 -3.97 18.55 11.69
CA ILE A 77 -4.80 17.98 10.64
C ILE A 77 -5.55 16.80 11.24
N ASP A 78 -6.87 16.85 11.20
CA ASP A 78 -7.69 15.71 11.57
C ASP A 78 -7.91 14.82 10.34
N PHE A 79 -7.25 13.67 10.33
CA PHE A 79 -7.41 12.69 9.26
C PHE A 79 -8.77 12.00 9.34
N GLY A 80 -9.27 11.74 10.55
CA GLY A 80 -10.45 10.92 10.76
C GLY A 80 -10.30 9.51 10.19
N ILE A 81 -11.18 8.61 10.57
CA ILE A 81 -11.11 7.18 10.17
C ILE A 81 -11.16 7.02 8.64
N ARG A 82 -12.03 7.77 7.97
CA ARG A 82 -12.24 7.62 6.52
C ARG A 82 -11.01 8.01 5.69
N ARG A 83 -10.35 9.13 6.05
CA ARG A 83 -9.16 9.61 5.33
C ARG A 83 -7.96 8.71 5.61
N THR A 84 -7.79 8.27 6.87
CA THR A 84 -6.76 7.31 7.25
C THR A 84 -6.91 6.00 6.45
N LYS A 85 -8.13 5.45 6.36
CA LYS A 85 -8.39 4.25 5.56
C LYS A 85 -8.05 4.44 4.07
N LYS A 86 -8.45 5.56 3.47
CA LYS A 86 -8.10 5.86 2.08
C LYS A 86 -6.61 6.03 1.85
N LEU A 87 -5.88 6.59 2.83
CA LEU A 87 -4.43 6.69 2.75
C LEU A 87 -3.76 5.32 2.85
N MET A 88 -4.28 4.39 3.67
CA MET A 88 -3.85 2.99 3.68
C MET A 88 -4.11 2.31 2.33
N HIS A 89 -5.26 2.55 1.72
CA HIS A 89 -5.55 2.02 0.38
C HIS A 89 -4.58 2.59 -0.68
N LEU A 90 -4.18 3.87 -0.56
CA LEU A 90 -3.16 4.46 -1.42
C LEU A 90 -1.81 3.76 -1.24
N LEU A 91 -1.40 3.49 0.01
CA LEU A 91 -0.19 2.72 0.30
C LEU A 91 -0.21 1.35 -0.41
N HIS A 92 -1.27 0.58 -0.22
CA HIS A 92 -1.42 -0.74 -0.87
C HIS A 92 -1.42 -0.65 -2.39
N PHE A 93 -2.09 0.36 -2.95
CA PHE A 93 -2.10 0.61 -4.38
C PHE A 93 -0.71 0.89 -4.94
N VAL A 94 0.10 1.73 -4.27
CA VAL A 94 1.47 2.03 -4.68
C VAL A 94 2.35 0.78 -4.56
N GLN A 95 2.17 -0.03 -3.50
CA GLN A 95 2.90 -1.28 -3.32
C GLN A 95 2.55 -2.31 -4.40
N ASP A 96 1.28 -2.45 -4.77
CA ASP A 96 0.83 -3.34 -5.84
C ASP A 96 1.35 -2.87 -7.21
N ALA A 97 1.32 -1.57 -7.47
CA ALA A 97 1.88 -0.98 -8.69
C ALA A 97 3.39 -1.25 -8.81
N ALA A 98 4.15 -1.12 -7.72
CA ALA A 98 5.58 -1.40 -7.71
C ALA A 98 5.89 -2.88 -8.02
N ARG A 99 5.06 -3.82 -7.56
CA ARG A 99 5.20 -5.26 -7.86
C ARG A 99 4.99 -5.58 -9.33
N THR A 100 4.16 -4.80 -10.03
CA THR A 100 3.85 -5.00 -11.45
C THR A 100 4.73 -4.18 -12.40
N SER A 101 5.82 -3.59 -11.91
CA SER A 101 6.74 -2.73 -12.66
C SER A 101 6.06 -1.46 -13.24
N TYR A 102 4.95 -1.04 -12.67
CA TYR A 102 4.35 0.25 -12.99
C TYR A 102 5.20 1.37 -12.38
N THR A 103 5.59 2.34 -13.22
CA THR A 103 6.17 3.58 -12.72
C THR A 103 5.06 4.57 -12.38
N ALA A 104 5.26 5.35 -11.32
CA ALA A 104 4.30 6.35 -10.87
C ALA A 104 3.88 7.36 -11.96
N SER A 105 4.76 7.62 -12.94
CA SER A 105 4.48 8.50 -14.08
C SER A 105 3.40 7.99 -15.05
N THR A 106 2.91 6.76 -14.88
CA THR A 106 1.86 6.16 -15.73
C THR A 106 0.46 6.26 -15.15
N PHE A 107 0.26 6.97 -14.03
CA PHE A 107 -1.06 7.18 -13.45
C PHE A 107 -1.90 8.17 -14.27
N GLY A 108 -2.46 7.72 -15.40
CA GLY A 108 -3.48 8.44 -16.16
C GLY A 108 -4.90 8.28 -15.59
N TYR A 109 -5.02 8.21 -14.25
CA TYR A 109 -6.31 8.02 -13.60
C TYR A 109 -7.11 9.31 -13.51
N THR A 110 -8.43 9.21 -13.72
CA THR A 110 -9.39 10.21 -13.24
C THR A 110 -9.66 9.96 -11.76
N GLN A 111 -10.26 10.95 -11.07
CA GLN A 111 -10.64 10.78 -9.67
C GLN A 111 -11.47 9.51 -9.43
N ALA A 112 -12.48 9.25 -10.27
CA ALA A 112 -13.37 8.10 -10.11
C ALA A 112 -12.64 6.77 -10.30
N THR A 113 -11.80 6.66 -11.34
CA THR A 113 -11.03 5.43 -11.63
C THR A 113 -9.97 5.18 -10.58
N LEU A 114 -9.30 6.22 -10.05
CA LEU A 114 -8.35 6.06 -8.96
C LEU A 114 -9.02 5.60 -7.68
N LEU A 115 -10.11 6.24 -7.26
CA LEU A 115 -10.81 5.85 -6.03
C LEU A 115 -11.32 4.39 -6.09
N SER A 116 -11.73 3.93 -7.27
CA SER A 116 -12.07 2.52 -7.50
C SER A 116 -10.84 1.62 -7.36
N ALA A 117 -9.72 1.98 -7.98
CA ALA A 117 -8.47 1.21 -7.89
C ALA A 117 -7.94 1.14 -6.44
N LEU A 118 -8.03 2.24 -5.69
CA LEU A 118 -7.66 2.27 -4.26
C LEU A 118 -8.54 1.33 -3.44
N SER A 119 -9.85 1.25 -3.71
CA SER A 119 -10.74 0.34 -3.02
C SER A 119 -10.37 -1.12 -3.26
N VAL A 120 -10.11 -1.49 -4.52
CA VAL A 120 -9.68 -2.84 -4.90
C VAL A 120 -8.36 -3.22 -4.24
N ALA A 121 -7.37 -2.32 -4.21
CA ALA A 121 -6.09 -2.57 -3.54
C ALA A 121 -6.26 -2.79 -2.03
N GLY A 122 -7.11 -1.99 -1.37
CA GLY A 122 -7.44 -2.16 0.04
C GLY A 122 -8.14 -3.49 0.33
N GLU A 123 -9.11 -3.89 -0.49
CA GLU A 123 -9.81 -5.17 -0.34
C GLU A 123 -8.86 -6.37 -0.50
N ARG A 124 -7.94 -6.30 -1.47
CA ARG A 124 -6.89 -7.34 -1.65
C ARG A 124 -5.99 -7.44 -0.41
N ALA A 125 -5.55 -6.31 0.13
CA ALA A 125 -4.71 -6.30 1.32
C ALA A 125 -5.45 -6.91 2.53
N ASP A 126 -6.73 -6.59 2.73
CA ASP A 126 -7.56 -7.18 3.77
C ASP A 126 -7.70 -8.71 3.61
N VAL A 127 -7.89 -9.21 2.39
CA VAL A 127 -7.96 -10.65 2.09
C VAL A 127 -6.63 -11.35 2.38
N ILE A 128 -5.51 -10.78 1.92
CA ILE A 128 -4.16 -11.33 2.17
C ILE A 128 -3.89 -11.40 3.68
N LYS A 129 -4.27 -10.36 4.42
CA LYS A 129 -4.13 -10.31 5.87
C LYS A 129 -4.95 -11.41 6.55
N GLN A 130 -6.21 -11.60 6.15
CA GLN A 130 -7.06 -12.66 6.69
C GLN A 130 -6.50 -14.07 6.41
N ILE A 131 -5.94 -14.30 5.21
CA ILE A 131 -5.30 -15.57 4.88
C ILE A 131 -4.09 -15.79 5.77
N ARG A 132 -3.23 -14.77 5.94
CA ARG A 132 -2.05 -14.84 6.80
C ARG A 132 -2.44 -15.14 8.25
N ASP A 133 -3.40 -14.40 8.82
CA ASP A 133 -3.85 -14.59 10.19
C ASP A 133 -4.39 -16.02 10.42
N LYS A 134 -5.17 -16.54 9.47
CA LYS A 134 -5.66 -17.94 9.52
C LYS A 134 -4.52 -18.95 9.41
N SER A 135 -3.52 -18.67 8.59
CA SER A 135 -2.34 -19.51 8.43
C SER A 135 -1.51 -19.55 9.70
N ASP A 136 -1.30 -18.39 10.33
CA ASP A 136 -0.54 -18.28 11.58
C ASP A 136 -1.23 -19.02 12.73
N VAL A 137 -2.57 -19.00 12.80
CA VAL A 137 -3.35 -19.76 13.77
C VAL A 137 -3.15 -21.26 13.55
N LYS A 138 -3.31 -21.74 12.30
CA LYS A 138 -3.10 -23.16 11.98
C LYS A 138 -1.68 -23.63 12.28
N ALA A 139 -0.68 -22.78 11.98
CA ALA A 139 0.71 -23.09 12.29
C ALA A 139 0.97 -23.21 13.81
N LYS A 140 0.36 -22.34 14.61
CA LYS A 140 0.44 -22.43 16.08
C LYS A 140 -0.26 -23.68 16.61
N GLU A 141 -1.43 -24.00 16.10
CA GLU A 141 -2.19 -25.20 16.50
C GLU A 141 -1.48 -26.49 16.10
N ALA A 142 -0.81 -26.50 14.94
CA ALA A 142 -0.06 -27.66 14.46
C ALA A 142 1.32 -27.80 15.12
N SER A 143 1.81 -26.77 15.81
CA SER A 143 3.13 -26.79 16.44
C SER A 143 3.24 -27.92 17.46
N PRO A 144 4.26 -28.79 17.33
CA PRO A 144 4.43 -29.94 18.24
C PRO A 144 4.83 -29.57 19.66
N GLY A 145 5.05 -28.28 19.92
CA GLY A 145 5.68 -27.79 21.16
C GLY A 145 7.18 -28.09 21.23
N ALA A 146 7.80 -27.81 22.35
CA ALA A 146 9.20 -28.09 22.58
C ALA A 146 9.44 -29.59 22.88
N LEU A 147 10.51 -30.15 22.31
CA LEU A 147 10.97 -31.49 22.71
C LEU A 147 11.53 -31.42 24.13
N VAL A 148 10.84 -32.05 25.07
CA VAL A 148 11.16 -31.95 26.50
C VAL A 148 12.26 -32.93 26.94
N SER A 149 12.40 -34.06 26.24
CA SER A 149 13.42 -35.08 26.48
C SER A 149 13.57 -36.03 25.32
N GLU A 150 14.74 -36.63 25.14
CA GLU A 150 15.04 -37.62 24.10
C GLU A 150 14.07 -38.82 24.12
N ASN A 151 13.61 -39.23 25.30
CA ASN A 151 12.70 -40.34 25.46
C ASN A 151 11.30 -40.09 24.87
N LYS A 152 10.97 -38.85 24.51
CA LYS A 152 9.70 -38.48 23.89
C LYS A 152 9.84 -38.18 22.38
N TRP A 153 10.98 -38.47 21.78
CA TRP A 153 11.22 -38.24 20.36
C TRP A 153 10.21 -38.98 19.49
N THR A 154 9.94 -40.23 19.77
CA THR A 154 8.98 -41.08 19.00
C THR A 154 7.57 -40.51 18.96
N ASP A 155 7.16 -39.81 20.03
CA ASP A 155 5.84 -39.16 20.08
C ASP A 155 5.85 -37.76 19.47
N TRP A 156 7.02 -37.10 19.48
CA TRP A 156 7.21 -35.75 19.02
C TRP A 156 7.52 -35.68 17.51
N GLU A 157 8.30 -36.60 16.98
CA GLU A 157 8.72 -36.65 15.58
C GLU A 157 7.53 -36.64 14.59
N PRO A 158 6.48 -37.47 14.75
CA PRO A 158 5.34 -37.42 13.85
C PRO A 158 4.60 -36.09 13.87
N LYS A 159 4.52 -35.46 15.04
CA LYS A 159 3.90 -34.13 15.20
C LYS A 159 4.73 -33.05 14.53
N PHE A 160 6.05 -33.14 14.63
CA PHE A 160 6.98 -32.22 13.98
C PHE A 160 6.94 -32.36 12.45
N ILE A 161 6.92 -33.60 11.93
CA ILE A 161 6.79 -33.87 10.51
C ILE A 161 5.47 -33.32 9.98
N ASN A 162 4.37 -33.54 10.67
CA ASN A 162 3.06 -33.01 10.27
C ASN A 162 3.05 -31.47 10.32
N TYR A 163 3.69 -30.86 11.31
CA TYR A 163 3.89 -29.40 11.36
C TYR A 163 4.67 -28.89 10.14
N LEU A 164 5.77 -29.55 9.78
CA LEU A 164 6.56 -29.18 8.60
C LEU A 164 5.75 -29.26 7.31
N PHE A 165 4.96 -30.34 7.12
CA PHE A 165 4.07 -30.44 5.98
C PHE A 165 3.04 -29.31 5.96
N THR A 166 2.42 -29.00 7.09
CA THR A 166 1.49 -27.87 7.21
C THR A 166 2.15 -26.55 6.81
N MET A 167 3.40 -26.31 7.21
CA MET A 167 4.17 -25.10 6.85
C MET A 167 4.54 -25.07 5.37
N ILE A 168 4.83 -26.24 4.78
CA ILE A 168 5.14 -26.35 3.35
C ILE A 168 3.88 -26.08 2.51
N ASP A 169 2.76 -26.69 2.85
CA ASP A 169 1.48 -26.47 2.16
C ASP A 169 1.02 -25.00 2.24
N MET A 170 1.35 -24.30 3.33
CA MET A 170 1.04 -22.88 3.48
C MET A 170 1.93 -21.97 2.63
N ASN A 171 3.14 -22.41 2.26
CA ASN A 171 4.05 -21.69 1.37
C ASN A 171 3.86 -22.02 -0.12
N ILE A 172 3.11 -23.07 -0.45
CA ILE A 172 2.76 -23.48 -1.83
C ILE A 172 1.38 -22.89 -2.20
N VAL A 173 1.10 -21.63 -1.87
CA VAL A 173 0.02 -20.93 -2.55
C VAL A 173 0.63 -20.36 -3.84
N PRO A 174 0.22 -20.83 -5.02
CA PRO A 174 0.72 -20.27 -6.27
C PRO A 174 0.36 -18.80 -6.32
N LEU A 175 1.37 -17.99 -6.70
CA LEU A 175 1.25 -16.55 -6.97
C LEU A 175 0.30 -16.28 -8.13
#